data_9960a928cd5a1878cd07f4a483730de1
#
_entry.id   9960a928cd5a1878cd07f4a483730de1
#
_cell.length_a   1.000
_cell.length_b   1.000
_cell.length_c   1.000
_cell.angle_alpha   90.00
_cell.angle_beta   90.00
_cell.angle_gamma   90.00
#
_symmetry.space_group_name_H-M   'P 1'
#
loop_
_entity.id
_entity.type
_entity.pdbx_description
1 polymer ?
#
loop_
_entity_poly.entity_id
_entity_poly.type
_entity_poly.pdbx_seq_one_letter_code
_entity_poly.pdbx_strand_id
1 'polypeptide(L)'
;AVFFGLQATVAYITMGWMPQIFRDAGVPADTAGLLLAVIMVMGVPLAFVIPRLAARLPHQGPIVLVVGASGLAGYAGLYFAPAAGAWAWVLLLGIANCAFPLALTLVGMRAGTGAGVAQLSAFAQSAGYLISIPGPLLVGVLYQHSGGWGLPIALMAGLMVPQTIVGVLAGRARTVEEEAAH
;
A
#
# COMPACT_ATOMS: atom_id res chain seq x y z
N ALA A 1 -5.99 -4.33 11.29
CA ALA A 1 -4.69 -5.03 11.31
C ALA A 1 -4.34 -5.61 9.93
N VAL A 2 -5.22 -6.40 9.31
CA VAL A 2 -4.94 -7.05 8.01
C VAL A 2 -4.70 -6.01 6.90
N PHE A 3 -5.51 -4.97 6.81
CA PHE A 3 -5.29 -3.88 5.84
C PHE A 3 -3.94 -3.21 6.05
N PHE A 4 -3.60 -2.89 7.29
CA PHE A 4 -2.30 -2.34 7.63
C PHE A 4 -1.16 -3.28 7.24
N GLY A 5 -1.29 -4.57 7.54
CA GLY A 5 -0.29 -5.58 7.21
C GLY A 5 -0.07 -5.76 5.71
N LEU A 6 -1.13 -5.81 4.92
CA LEU A 6 -1.05 -5.93 3.47
C LEU A 6 -0.40 -4.70 2.83
N GLN A 7 -0.80 -3.48 3.23
CA GLN A 7 -0.17 -2.27 2.72
C GLN A 7 1.30 -2.17 3.16
N ALA A 8 1.64 -2.56 4.38
CA ALA A 8 3.02 -2.58 4.84
C ALA A 8 3.87 -3.57 4.05
N THR A 9 3.33 -4.75 3.75
CA THR A 9 3.98 -5.74 2.89
C THR A 9 4.34 -5.15 1.53
N VAL A 10 3.37 -4.53 0.85
CA VAL A 10 3.59 -3.90 -0.46
C VAL A 10 4.58 -2.74 -0.36
N ALA A 11 4.49 -1.92 0.67
CA ALA A 11 5.40 -0.79 0.88
C ALA A 11 6.85 -1.23 1.09
N TYR A 12 7.09 -2.25 1.91
CA TYR A 12 8.44 -2.77 2.14
C TYR A 12 9.02 -3.48 0.92
N ILE A 13 8.19 -4.21 0.16
CA ILE A 13 8.61 -4.77 -1.14
C ILE A 13 9.03 -3.64 -2.09
N THR A 14 8.23 -2.58 -2.18
CA THR A 14 8.52 -1.42 -3.01
C THR A 14 9.84 -0.75 -2.61
N MET A 15 10.04 -0.48 -1.33
CA MET A 15 11.29 0.13 -0.85
C MET A 15 12.52 -0.74 -1.12
N GLY A 16 12.39 -2.05 -0.97
CA GLY A 16 13.51 -2.97 -1.13
C GLY A 16 13.84 -3.34 -2.59
N TRP A 17 12.83 -3.47 -3.44
CA TRP A 17 13.00 -4.08 -4.76
C TRP A 17 12.67 -3.18 -5.95
N MET A 18 11.93 -2.10 -5.78
CA MET A 18 11.49 -1.25 -6.90
C MET A 18 12.66 -0.67 -7.70
N PRO A 19 13.73 -0.13 -7.09
CA PRO A 19 14.89 0.34 -7.86
C PRO A 19 15.51 -0.76 -8.70
N GLN A 20 15.59 -1.99 -8.18
CA GLN A 20 16.14 -3.11 -8.92
C GLN A 20 15.26 -3.53 -10.11
N ILE A 21 13.95 -3.47 -9.95
CA ILE A 21 13.00 -3.72 -11.06
C ILE A 21 13.27 -2.76 -12.21
N PHE A 22 13.41 -1.47 -11.92
CA PHE A 22 13.69 -0.46 -12.95
C PHE A 22 15.08 -0.63 -13.55
N ARG A 23 16.10 -0.93 -12.74
CA ARG A 23 17.46 -1.16 -13.24
C ARG A 23 17.54 -2.38 -14.18
N ASP A 24 16.89 -3.47 -13.82
CA ASP A 24 16.82 -4.66 -14.65
C ASP A 24 16.02 -4.44 -15.95
N ALA A 25 15.16 -3.42 -15.98
CA ALA A 25 14.45 -2.98 -17.18
C ALA A 25 15.27 -2.02 -18.08
N GLY A 26 16.49 -1.68 -17.70
CA GLY A 26 17.37 -0.80 -18.45
C GLY A 26 17.36 0.66 -17.99
N VAL A 27 16.66 1.00 -16.92
CA VAL A 27 16.66 2.36 -16.35
C VAL A 27 18.00 2.61 -15.61
N PRO A 28 18.67 3.76 -15.81
CA PRO A 28 19.88 4.09 -15.08
C PRO A 28 19.69 4.07 -13.57
N ALA A 29 20.73 3.72 -12.80
CA ALA A 29 20.65 3.54 -11.35
C ALA A 29 20.21 4.81 -10.60
N ASP A 30 20.68 5.98 -11.00
CA ASP A 30 20.30 7.27 -10.43
C ASP A 30 18.83 7.61 -10.73
N THR A 31 18.36 7.36 -11.93
CA THR A 31 16.94 7.52 -12.31
C THR A 31 16.04 6.51 -11.55
N ALA A 32 16.47 5.27 -11.39
CA ALA A 32 15.73 4.26 -10.62
C ALA A 32 15.57 4.67 -9.15
N GLY A 33 16.62 5.21 -8.55
CA GLY A 33 16.55 5.79 -7.20
C GLY A 33 15.62 6.99 -7.11
N LEU A 34 15.63 7.86 -8.12
CA LEU A 34 14.73 9.02 -8.20
C LEU A 34 13.26 8.58 -8.34
N LEU A 35 12.98 7.55 -9.12
CA LEU A 35 11.64 6.99 -9.26
C LEU A 35 11.09 6.47 -7.92
N LEU A 36 11.91 5.76 -7.15
CA LEU A 36 11.52 5.35 -5.80
C LEU A 36 11.30 6.57 -4.89
N ALA A 37 12.17 7.55 -4.95
CA ALA A 37 12.04 8.78 -4.16
C ALA A 37 10.71 9.50 -4.45
N VAL A 38 10.27 9.56 -5.69
CA VAL A 38 8.97 10.13 -6.08
C VAL A 38 7.82 9.38 -5.45
N ILE A 39 7.84 8.04 -5.48
CA ILE A 39 6.82 7.22 -4.82
C ILE A 39 6.73 7.58 -3.32
N MET A 40 7.87 7.66 -2.65
CA MET A 40 7.92 7.94 -1.21
C MET A 40 7.48 9.38 -0.87
N VAL A 41 7.96 10.35 -1.63
CA VAL A 41 7.67 11.79 -1.41
C VAL A 41 6.18 12.11 -1.64
N MET A 42 5.52 11.45 -2.56
CA MET A 42 4.07 11.63 -2.77
C MET A 42 3.24 11.35 -1.51
N GLY A 43 3.73 10.52 -0.61
CA GLY A 43 3.08 10.27 0.69
C GLY A 43 2.98 11.51 1.57
N VAL A 44 3.89 12.48 1.44
CA VAL A 44 3.92 13.67 2.28
C VAL A 44 2.69 14.57 2.04
N PRO A 45 2.43 15.10 0.82
CA PRO A 45 1.24 15.91 0.57
C PRO A 45 -0.06 15.10 0.78
N LEU A 46 -0.07 13.83 0.42
CA LEU A 46 -1.24 12.99 0.51
C LEU A 46 -1.57 12.60 1.96
N ALA A 47 -0.60 12.61 2.86
CA ALA A 47 -0.84 12.47 4.30
C ALA A 47 -1.70 13.60 4.89
N PHE A 48 -1.70 14.78 4.25
CA PHE A 48 -2.59 15.88 4.61
C PHE A 48 -3.92 15.85 3.88
N VAL A 49 -3.94 15.39 2.63
CA VAL A 49 -5.14 15.33 1.79
C VAL A 49 -6.06 14.17 2.20
N ILE A 50 -5.52 12.99 2.45
CA ILE A 50 -6.27 11.78 2.75
C ILE A 50 -7.18 11.94 3.99
N PRO A 51 -6.73 12.42 5.14
CA PRO A 51 -7.60 12.60 6.29
C PRO A 51 -8.74 13.60 6.04
N ARG A 52 -8.46 14.67 5.28
CA ARG A 52 -9.48 15.66 4.92
C ARG A 52 -10.56 15.10 4.01
N LEU A 53 -10.17 14.30 3.02
CA LEU A 53 -11.12 13.61 2.14
C LEU A 53 -11.92 12.56 2.91
N ALA A 54 -11.25 11.77 3.76
CA ALA A 54 -11.90 10.75 4.58
C ALA A 54 -12.96 11.35 5.50
N ALA A 55 -12.68 12.50 6.11
CA ALA A 55 -13.61 13.19 7.00
C ALA A 55 -14.87 13.72 6.29
N ARG A 56 -14.79 13.97 4.98
CA ARG A 56 -15.93 14.47 4.18
C ARG A 56 -16.84 13.36 3.66
N LEU A 57 -16.38 12.13 3.68
CA LEU A 57 -17.13 10.99 3.14
C LEU A 57 -17.87 10.25 4.26
N PRO A 58 -19.11 9.75 3.99
CA PRO A 58 -19.86 8.94 4.95
C PRO A 58 -19.16 7.62 5.27
N HIS A 59 -18.39 7.08 4.30
CA HIS A 59 -17.52 5.93 4.48
C HIS A 59 -16.28 6.08 3.59
N GLN A 60 -15.20 5.37 3.88
CA GLN A 60 -13.91 5.54 3.22
C GLN A 60 -13.66 4.53 2.08
N GLY A 61 -14.65 3.73 1.74
CA GLY A 61 -14.58 2.76 0.64
C GLY A 61 -14.09 3.35 -0.69
N PRO A 62 -14.63 4.49 -1.16
CA PRO A 62 -14.19 5.11 -2.42
C PRO A 62 -12.71 5.47 -2.45
N ILE A 63 -12.13 5.95 -1.35
CA ILE A 63 -10.68 6.25 -1.27
C ILE A 63 -9.88 4.96 -1.39
N VAL A 64 -10.28 3.90 -0.70
CA VAL A 64 -9.64 2.59 -0.78
C VAL A 64 -9.67 2.04 -2.21
N LEU A 65 -10.80 2.19 -2.91
CA LEU A 65 -10.95 1.76 -4.30
C LEU A 65 -10.02 2.53 -5.24
N VAL A 66 -9.87 3.83 -5.08
CA VAL A 66 -8.94 4.65 -5.88
C VAL A 66 -7.50 4.21 -5.64
N VAL A 67 -7.10 4.03 -4.39
CA VAL A 67 -5.77 3.55 -4.02
C VAL A 67 -5.50 2.16 -4.61
N GLY A 68 -6.46 1.24 -4.49
CA GLY A 68 -6.36 -0.11 -5.04
C GLY A 68 -6.27 -0.14 -6.57
N ALA A 69 -7.13 0.62 -7.24
CA ALA A 69 -7.12 0.73 -8.70
C ALA A 69 -5.82 1.33 -9.23
N SER A 70 -5.30 2.37 -8.57
CA SER A 70 -4.00 2.97 -8.91
C SER A 70 -2.85 1.97 -8.77
N GLY A 71 -2.84 1.19 -7.70
CA GLY A 71 -1.86 0.13 -7.49
C GLY A 71 -1.91 -0.95 -8.56
N LEU A 72 -3.09 -1.46 -8.87
CA LEU A 72 -3.28 -2.47 -9.92
C LEU A 72 -2.85 -1.96 -11.29
N ALA A 73 -3.22 -0.72 -11.64
CA ALA A 73 -2.79 -0.10 -12.90
C ALA A 73 -1.27 0.09 -12.96
N GLY A 74 -0.65 0.54 -11.87
CA GLY A 74 0.80 0.71 -11.77
C GLY A 74 1.55 -0.60 -11.91
N TYR A 75 1.13 -1.66 -11.24
CA TYR A 75 1.75 -2.98 -11.35
C TYR A 75 1.52 -3.63 -12.71
N ALA A 76 0.34 -3.47 -13.32
CA ALA A 76 0.09 -3.91 -14.68
C ALA A 76 1.03 -3.20 -15.67
N GLY A 77 1.25 -1.91 -15.51
CA GLY A 77 2.21 -1.14 -16.30
C GLY A 77 3.65 -1.64 -16.15
N LEU A 78 4.07 -1.93 -14.91
CA LEU A 78 5.40 -2.52 -14.64
C LEU A 78 5.55 -3.90 -15.25
N TYR A 79 4.50 -4.69 -15.29
CA TYR A 79 4.52 -6.02 -15.87
C TYR A 79 4.72 -5.98 -17.39
N PHE A 80 3.99 -5.10 -18.08
CA PHE A 80 3.97 -5.04 -19.55
C PHE A 80 5.00 -4.08 -20.15
N ALA A 81 5.29 -2.96 -19.51
CA ALA A 81 6.16 -1.91 -20.04
C ALA A 81 6.91 -1.16 -18.92
N PRO A 82 7.84 -1.82 -18.18
CA PRO A 82 8.45 -1.22 -16.99
C PRO A 82 9.25 0.04 -17.29
N ALA A 83 10.02 0.09 -18.38
CA ALA A 83 10.84 1.25 -18.72
C ALA A 83 10.08 2.31 -19.51
N ALA A 84 9.21 1.91 -20.44
CA ALA A 84 8.54 2.80 -21.37
C ALA A 84 7.57 3.78 -20.69
N GLY A 85 6.91 3.35 -19.62
CA GLY A 85 5.97 4.16 -18.85
C GLY A 85 6.39 4.43 -17.42
N ALA A 86 7.68 4.34 -17.08
CA ALA A 86 8.20 4.36 -15.72
C ALA A 86 7.64 5.51 -14.87
N TRP A 87 7.62 6.73 -15.38
CA TRP A 87 7.09 7.89 -14.68
C TRP A 87 5.58 7.80 -14.43
N ALA A 88 4.82 7.31 -15.39
CA ALA A 88 3.38 7.10 -15.22
C ALA A 88 3.09 6.04 -14.16
N TRP A 89 3.79 4.91 -14.19
CA TRP A 89 3.64 3.85 -13.20
C TRP A 89 4.04 4.30 -11.80
N VAL A 90 5.10 5.08 -11.68
CA VAL A 90 5.54 5.66 -10.41
C VAL A 90 4.50 6.60 -9.81
N LEU A 91 3.84 7.42 -10.61
CA LEU A 91 2.76 8.29 -10.12
C LEU A 91 1.57 7.46 -9.61
N LEU A 92 1.17 6.42 -10.34
CA LEU A 92 0.11 5.51 -9.91
C LEU A 92 0.49 4.76 -8.63
N LEU A 93 1.71 4.26 -8.55
CA LEU A 93 2.22 3.57 -7.35
C LEU A 93 2.40 4.52 -6.18
N GLY A 94 2.73 5.78 -6.42
CA GLY A 94 2.76 6.82 -5.39
C GLY A 94 1.39 7.06 -4.76
N ILE A 95 0.32 7.06 -5.56
CA ILE A 95 -1.06 7.10 -5.07
C ILE A 95 -1.35 5.83 -4.26
N ALA A 96 -0.99 4.66 -4.76
CA ALA A 96 -1.19 3.39 -4.06
C ALA A 96 -0.44 3.33 -2.72
N ASN A 97 0.75 3.90 -2.64
CA ASN A 97 1.55 3.98 -1.41
C ASN A 97 0.87 4.82 -0.32
N CYS A 98 -0.13 5.61 -0.66
CA CYS A 98 -0.94 6.36 0.30
C CYS A 98 -1.90 5.48 1.11
N ALA A 99 -1.90 4.17 0.88
CA ALA A 99 -2.54 3.22 1.77
C ALA A 99 -2.02 3.31 3.21
N PHE A 100 -0.77 3.71 3.43
CA PHE A 100 -0.20 3.90 4.77
C PHE A 100 -0.89 5.05 5.55
N PRO A 101 -0.89 6.30 5.07
CA PRO A 101 -1.63 7.36 5.76
C PRO A 101 -3.14 7.08 5.83
N LEU A 102 -3.71 6.41 4.84
CA LEU A 102 -5.09 5.98 4.88
C LEU A 102 -5.33 4.96 6.01
N ALA A 103 -4.47 3.97 6.17
CA ALA A 103 -4.58 2.99 7.26
C ALA A 103 -4.53 3.66 8.64
N LEU A 104 -3.62 4.60 8.85
CA LEU A 104 -3.55 5.36 10.09
C LEU A 104 -4.81 6.22 10.32
N THR A 105 -5.33 6.84 9.27
CA THR A 105 -6.58 7.59 9.32
C THR A 105 -7.75 6.70 9.73
N LEU A 106 -7.86 5.51 9.14
CA LEU A 106 -8.90 4.53 9.49
C LEU A 106 -8.80 4.10 10.95
N VAL A 107 -7.60 3.87 11.47
CA VAL A 107 -7.41 3.56 12.89
C VAL A 107 -8.00 4.67 13.77
N GLY A 108 -7.67 5.92 13.47
CA GLY A 108 -8.19 7.07 14.22
C GLY A 108 -9.72 7.22 14.13
N MET A 109 -10.32 6.85 13.01
CA MET A 109 -11.76 6.96 12.78
C MET A 109 -12.57 5.76 13.28
N ARG A 110 -11.93 4.61 13.53
CA ARG A 110 -12.61 3.37 13.94
C ARG A 110 -12.61 3.14 15.45
N ALA A 111 -12.11 4.09 16.23
CA ALA A 111 -12.20 4.07 17.68
C ALA A 111 -12.85 5.37 18.19
N GLY A 112 -13.77 5.25 19.13
CA GLY A 112 -14.54 6.38 19.67
C GLY A 112 -13.84 7.12 20.80
N THR A 113 -12.75 6.57 21.36
CA THR A 113 -12.02 7.14 22.50
C THR A 113 -10.52 7.21 22.21
N GLY A 114 -9.81 8.12 22.89
CA GLY A 114 -8.35 8.22 22.79
C GLY A 114 -7.63 6.92 23.22
N ALA A 115 -8.11 6.26 24.25
CA ALA A 115 -7.60 4.97 24.68
C ALA A 115 -7.85 3.88 23.64
N GLY A 116 -9.04 3.86 23.02
CA GLY A 116 -9.38 2.94 21.93
C GLY A 116 -8.50 3.16 20.71
N VAL A 117 -8.20 4.40 20.33
CA VAL A 117 -7.27 4.72 19.23
C VAL A 117 -5.88 4.16 19.52
N ALA A 118 -5.37 4.36 20.73
CA ALA A 118 -4.04 3.88 21.13
C ALA A 118 -3.97 2.34 21.08
N GLN A 119 -4.97 1.65 21.63
CA GLN A 119 -5.03 0.19 21.63
C GLN A 119 -5.18 -0.38 20.22
N LEU A 120 -6.09 0.18 19.41
CA LEU A 120 -6.30 -0.27 18.04
C LEU A 120 -5.06 -0.02 17.19
N SER A 121 -4.39 1.12 17.37
CA SER A 121 -3.14 1.45 16.68
C SER A 121 -2.03 0.47 17.05
N ALA A 122 -1.83 0.20 18.34
CA ALA A 122 -0.84 -0.75 18.81
C ALA A 122 -1.08 -2.15 18.23
N PHE A 123 -2.32 -2.62 18.28
CA PHE A 123 -2.69 -3.92 17.72
C PHE A 123 -2.50 -3.98 16.21
N ALA A 124 -3.06 -3.00 15.47
CA ALA A 124 -3.01 -2.96 14.02
C ALA A 124 -1.57 -2.90 13.49
N GLN A 125 -0.72 -2.08 14.10
CA GLN A 125 0.68 -1.94 13.70
C GLN A 125 1.50 -3.17 14.09
N SER A 126 1.36 -3.68 15.31
CA SER A 126 2.10 -4.87 15.75
C SER A 126 1.78 -6.09 14.90
N ALA A 127 0.50 -6.43 14.77
CA ALA A 127 0.06 -7.54 13.93
C ALA A 127 0.39 -7.31 12.45
N GLY A 128 0.19 -6.08 11.97
CA GLY A 128 0.45 -5.72 10.59
C GLY A 128 1.91 -5.81 10.20
N TYR A 129 2.83 -5.36 11.04
CA TYR A 129 4.26 -5.50 10.77
C TYR A 129 4.71 -6.96 10.78
N LEU A 130 4.16 -7.80 11.65
CA LEU A 130 4.40 -9.24 11.61
C LEU A 130 3.94 -9.86 10.27
N ILE A 131 2.78 -9.47 9.78
CA ILE A 131 2.27 -9.91 8.47
C ILE A 131 3.20 -9.47 7.34
N SER A 132 3.85 -8.31 7.45
CA SER A 132 4.69 -7.75 6.40
C SER A 132 6.06 -8.42 6.25
N ILE A 133 6.54 -9.12 7.26
CA ILE A 133 7.91 -9.71 7.28
C ILE A 133 8.18 -10.64 6.09
N PRO A 134 7.31 -11.60 5.73
CA PRO A 134 7.63 -12.56 4.66
C PRO A 134 7.60 -11.93 3.26
N GLY A 135 6.99 -10.78 3.06
CA GLY A 135 6.79 -10.17 1.74
C GLY A 135 8.07 -9.96 0.95
N PRO A 136 9.03 -9.15 1.43
CA PRO A 136 10.29 -8.90 0.72
C PRO A 136 11.12 -10.17 0.50
N LEU A 137 11.11 -11.10 1.45
CA LEU A 137 11.81 -12.38 1.32
C LEU A 137 11.17 -13.25 0.24
N LEU A 138 9.85 -13.31 0.21
CA LEU A 138 9.12 -14.06 -0.81
C LEU A 138 9.38 -13.53 -2.22
N VAL A 139 9.47 -12.21 -2.40
CA VAL A 139 9.82 -11.59 -3.67
C VAL A 139 11.20 -12.02 -4.13
N GLY A 140 12.19 -12.03 -3.24
CA GLY A 140 13.53 -12.53 -3.54
C GLY A 140 13.53 -13.99 -3.98
N VAL A 141 12.81 -14.85 -3.29
CA VAL A 141 12.65 -16.27 -3.64
C VAL A 141 11.99 -16.44 -5.01
N LEU A 142 10.89 -15.73 -5.27
CA LEU A 142 10.18 -15.79 -6.55
C LEU A 142 11.08 -15.32 -7.71
N TYR A 143 11.85 -14.27 -7.51
CA TYR A 143 12.80 -13.79 -8.49
C TYR A 143 13.87 -14.85 -8.82
N GLN A 144 14.45 -15.47 -7.81
CA GLN A 144 15.49 -16.51 -7.99
C GLN A 144 14.95 -17.75 -8.71
N HIS A 145 13.74 -18.19 -8.38
CA HIS A 145 13.14 -19.38 -8.99
C HIS A 145 12.60 -19.15 -10.40
N SER A 146 12.04 -17.96 -10.67
CA SER A 146 11.47 -17.65 -11.98
C SER A 146 12.46 -17.00 -12.96
N GLY A 147 13.57 -16.49 -12.46
CA GLY A 147 14.57 -15.80 -13.26
C GLY A 147 14.17 -14.41 -13.77
N GLY A 148 13.12 -13.82 -13.23
CA GLY A 148 12.64 -12.51 -13.64
C GLY A 148 11.64 -11.87 -12.67
N TRP A 149 11.14 -10.70 -13.02
CA TRP A 149 10.22 -9.89 -12.20
C TRP A 149 8.74 -10.18 -12.44
N GLY A 150 8.40 -11.03 -13.40
CA GLY A 150 7.01 -11.34 -13.73
C GLY A 150 6.21 -11.88 -12.54
N LEU A 151 6.68 -12.93 -11.87
CA LEU A 151 6.03 -13.48 -10.68
C LEU A 151 6.04 -12.53 -9.48
N PRO A 152 7.16 -11.84 -9.14
CA PRO A 152 7.14 -10.83 -8.10
C PRO A 152 6.14 -9.70 -8.33
N ILE A 153 6.06 -9.15 -9.54
CA ILE A 153 5.09 -8.11 -9.88
C ILE A 153 3.65 -8.64 -9.81
N ALA A 154 3.43 -9.88 -10.29
CA ALA A 154 2.12 -10.53 -10.17
C ALA A 154 1.71 -10.74 -8.71
N LEU A 155 2.65 -11.08 -7.82
CA LEU A 155 2.40 -11.16 -6.38
C LEU A 155 1.97 -9.80 -5.81
N MET A 156 2.68 -8.73 -6.16
CA MET A 156 2.37 -7.38 -5.69
C MET A 156 0.99 -6.93 -6.17
N ALA A 157 0.67 -7.16 -7.45
CA ALA A 157 -0.66 -6.89 -8.00
C ALA A 157 -1.74 -7.74 -7.31
N GLY A 158 -1.44 -9.02 -7.08
CA GLY A 158 -2.33 -9.94 -6.38
C GLY A 158 -2.62 -9.53 -4.93
N LEU A 159 -1.65 -8.97 -4.23
CA LEU A 159 -1.84 -8.44 -2.87
C LEU A 159 -2.74 -7.20 -2.83
N MET A 160 -2.81 -6.42 -3.91
CA MET A 160 -3.71 -5.26 -3.99
C MET A 160 -5.17 -5.66 -3.93
N VAL A 161 -5.55 -6.84 -4.40
CA VAL A 161 -6.94 -7.31 -4.38
C VAL A 161 -7.44 -7.55 -2.94
N PRO A 162 -6.83 -8.41 -2.12
CA PRO A 162 -7.25 -8.57 -0.74
C PRO A 162 -7.07 -7.29 0.09
N GLN A 163 -6.03 -6.50 -0.18
CA GLN A 163 -5.84 -5.21 0.47
C GLN A 163 -7.03 -4.28 0.22
N THR A 164 -7.48 -4.17 -1.02
CA THR A 164 -8.63 -3.34 -1.39
C THR A 164 -9.92 -3.85 -0.75
N ILE A 165 -10.18 -5.16 -0.78
CA ILE A 165 -11.37 -5.77 -0.17
C ILE A 165 -11.40 -5.49 1.33
N VAL A 166 -10.32 -5.79 2.03
CA VAL A 166 -10.22 -5.57 3.48
C VAL A 166 -10.29 -4.08 3.82
N GLY A 167 -9.68 -3.22 3.00
CA GLY A 167 -9.73 -1.78 3.17
C GLY A 167 -11.14 -1.21 3.02
N VAL A 168 -11.93 -1.70 2.07
CA VAL A 168 -13.34 -1.30 1.92
C VAL A 168 -14.14 -1.73 3.14
N LEU A 169 -13.91 -2.93 3.66
CA LEU A 169 -14.57 -3.42 4.89
C LEU A 169 -14.17 -2.56 6.10
N ALA A 170 -12.90 -2.24 6.26
CA ALA A 170 -12.40 -1.36 7.33
C ALA A 170 -12.90 0.08 7.19
N GLY A 171 -13.22 0.51 5.98
CA GLY A 171 -13.75 1.85 5.68
C GLY A 171 -15.24 2.04 6.00
N ARG A 172 -15.94 1.01 6.50
CA ARG A 172 -17.33 1.14 6.93
C ARG A 172 -17.44 2.05 8.15
N ALA A 173 -18.55 2.80 8.23
CA ALA A 173 -18.79 3.77 9.32
C ALA A 173 -19.20 3.07 10.64
N ARG A 174 -18.28 2.32 11.26
CA ARG A 174 -18.44 1.62 12.54
C ARG A 174 -17.21 1.79 13.41
N THR A 175 -17.38 1.81 14.72
CA THR A 175 -16.27 1.83 15.69
C THR A 175 -16.12 0.48 16.38
N VAL A 176 -14.93 0.22 16.94
CA VAL A 176 -14.68 -1.01 17.68
C VAL A 176 -15.51 -1.10 18.96
N GLU A 177 -15.81 0.04 19.56
CA GLU A 177 -16.67 0.12 20.76
C GLU A 177 -18.13 -0.24 20.45
N GLU A 178 -18.63 0.18 19.27
CA GLU A 178 -19.98 -0.18 18.81
C GLU A 178 -20.08 -1.69 18.50
N GLU A 179 -19.05 -2.27 17.89
CA GLU A 179 -19.03 -3.70 17.59
C GLU A 179 -18.86 -4.57 18.84
N ALA A 180 -18.16 -4.09 19.85
CA ALA A 180 -17.98 -4.80 21.12
C ALA A 180 -19.23 -4.79 22.02
N ALA A 181 -20.20 -3.91 21.74
CA ALA A 181 -21.44 -3.78 22.49
C ALA A 181 -22.55 -4.75 22.00
N HIS A 182 -22.31 -5.53 20.94
CA HIS A 182 -23.20 -6.53 20.36
C HIS A 182 -22.64 -7.94 20.52
#